data_492a446a4e51dcce5b7a52e8998933c3
#
_entry.id   492a446a4e51dcce5b7a52e8998933c3
#
_cell.length_a   1.000
_cell.length_b   1.000
_cell.length_c   1.000
_cell.angle_alpha   90.00
_cell.angle_beta   90.00
_cell.angle_gamma   90.00
#
_symmetry.space_group_name_H-M   'P 1'
#
loop_
_entity.id
_entity.type
_entity.pdbx_description
1 polymer ?
#
loop_
_entity_poly.entity_id
_entity_poly.type
_entity_poly.pdbx_seq_one_letter_code
_entity_poly.pdbx_strand_id
1 'polypeptide(L)'
;MCASRAKRSEDVDLAASPMLNARRIGEEAERAALSLPLTREKVFESYYTYLIVDEPAVHLMPLHFLPQASREEVGEGALRELAVAGKLEYARNRWLDEMVDHSGSAPSLSPAHRLNDALIMLINSRYARVLDGAAAASFFPVLSGLHARHGLSLILDGARFGGFIPPITLEDYAEHARTRHGPVRAPVDAVLLLTGASDSLLRRARSSWHNWALGVQFYDDALDVEEDFANRNLTWAVGCALEYFHLPSDDPAPQRMPDPDRFYERALAEGVVSEALRHAESFFAESARLAASAFPSWVPFQRACMGQTRRLREDYEKLVKGA
;
A
#
# COMPACT_ATOMS: atom_id res chain seq x y z
N MET A 1 5.78 -6.16 2.11
CA MET A 1 6.47 -7.22 2.90
C MET A 1 6.01 -7.31 4.36
N CYS A 2 5.47 -6.26 4.99
CA CYS A 2 4.99 -6.33 6.40
C CYS A 2 3.98 -7.46 6.65
N ALA A 3 3.11 -7.77 5.71
CA ALA A 3 2.11 -8.83 5.88
C ALA A 3 2.64 -10.25 5.59
N SER A 4 3.69 -10.41 4.77
CA SER A 4 4.19 -11.75 4.38
C SER A 4 5.06 -12.43 5.42
N ARG A 5 5.70 -11.65 6.32
CA ARG A 5 6.52 -12.19 7.44
C ARG A 5 5.75 -12.36 8.75
N ALA A 6 4.52 -11.87 8.86
CA ALA A 6 3.66 -12.22 9.96
C ALA A 6 3.42 -13.74 9.90
N LYS A 7 4.25 -14.53 10.62
CA LYS A 7 3.90 -15.93 10.94
C LYS A 7 2.43 -15.92 11.30
N ARG A 8 1.65 -16.79 10.60
CA ARG A 8 0.23 -17.04 10.80
C ARG A 8 -0.16 -16.66 12.22
N SER A 9 -0.70 -15.44 12.39
CA SER A 9 -1.34 -15.08 13.64
C SER A 9 -2.46 -16.09 13.77
N GLU A 10 -2.52 -16.71 14.95
CA GLU A 10 -3.59 -17.61 15.34
C GLU A 10 -4.90 -17.10 14.78
N ASP A 11 -5.60 -17.99 14.08
CA ASP A 11 -6.85 -17.75 13.38
C ASP A 11 -7.72 -16.76 14.15
N VAL A 12 -7.73 -15.51 13.68
CA VAL A 12 -8.88 -14.68 13.95
C VAL A 12 -9.99 -15.41 13.22
N ASP A 13 -10.80 -16.11 14.00
CA ASP A 13 -11.98 -16.83 13.55
C ASP A 13 -12.97 -15.80 12.97
N LEU A 14 -12.61 -15.27 11.81
CA LEU A 14 -13.53 -14.74 10.86
C LEU A 14 -14.25 -16.00 10.39
N ALA A 15 -15.35 -16.36 11.07
CA ALA A 15 -16.32 -17.29 10.57
C ALA A 15 -16.87 -16.74 9.25
N ALA A 16 -15.96 -16.52 8.32
CA ALA A 16 -16.20 -16.18 6.95
C ALA A 16 -16.77 -17.44 6.34
N SER A 17 -17.92 -17.29 5.70
CA SER A 17 -18.43 -18.28 4.78
C SER A 17 -17.28 -18.92 4.00
N PRO A 18 -17.27 -20.24 3.80
CA PRO A 18 -16.28 -20.94 2.98
C PRO A 18 -16.05 -20.33 1.59
N MET A 19 -16.97 -19.48 1.12
CA MET A 19 -16.89 -18.79 -0.17
C MET A 19 -15.97 -17.56 -0.18
N LEU A 20 -15.67 -16.96 0.98
CA LEU A 20 -14.82 -15.76 1.12
C LEU A 20 -13.44 -16.11 1.70
N ASN A 21 -12.88 -17.20 1.26
CA ASN A 21 -11.53 -17.61 1.57
C ASN A 21 -10.54 -16.82 0.70
N ALA A 22 -9.50 -16.24 1.31
CA ALA A 22 -8.46 -15.46 0.62
C ALA A 22 -7.84 -16.23 -0.56
N ARG A 23 -7.63 -17.54 -0.42
CA ARG A 23 -7.12 -18.41 -1.49
C ARG A 23 -8.05 -18.44 -2.70
N ARG A 24 -9.37 -18.58 -2.51
CA ARG A 24 -10.35 -18.58 -3.62
C ARG A 24 -10.41 -17.25 -4.32
N ILE A 25 -10.31 -16.14 -3.56
CA ILE A 25 -10.22 -14.79 -4.13
C ILE A 25 -8.96 -14.68 -4.97
N GLY A 26 -7.83 -15.19 -4.48
CA GLY A 26 -6.58 -15.26 -5.23
C GLY A 26 -6.71 -16.02 -6.55
N GLU A 27 -7.24 -17.23 -6.51
CA GLU A 27 -7.47 -18.08 -7.68
C GLU A 27 -8.43 -17.44 -8.70
N GLU A 28 -9.42 -16.69 -8.25
CA GLU A 28 -10.35 -15.99 -9.14
C GLU A 28 -9.73 -14.74 -9.76
N ALA A 29 -8.95 -13.97 -9.00
CA ALA A 29 -8.19 -12.83 -9.52
C ALA A 29 -7.18 -13.29 -10.58
N GLU A 30 -6.50 -14.38 -10.32
CA GLU A 30 -5.57 -15.01 -11.26
C GLU A 30 -6.27 -15.43 -12.56
N ARG A 31 -7.37 -16.18 -12.47
CA ARG A 31 -8.16 -16.56 -13.66
C ARG A 31 -8.64 -15.34 -14.46
N ALA A 32 -9.05 -14.28 -13.76
CA ALA A 32 -9.49 -13.05 -14.40
C ALA A 32 -8.35 -12.36 -15.16
N ALA A 33 -7.17 -12.25 -14.55
CA ALA A 33 -5.99 -11.67 -15.19
C ALA A 33 -5.49 -12.52 -16.37
N LEU A 34 -5.50 -13.86 -16.24
CA LEU A 34 -5.12 -14.78 -17.31
C LEU A 34 -6.09 -14.77 -18.50
N SER A 35 -7.29 -14.19 -18.37
CA SER A 35 -8.20 -13.97 -19.49
C SER A 35 -7.82 -12.78 -20.38
N LEU A 36 -6.88 -11.95 -19.95
CA LEU A 36 -6.40 -10.80 -20.74
C LEU A 36 -5.59 -11.27 -21.96
N PRO A 37 -5.71 -10.59 -23.12
CA PRO A 37 -4.98 -10.98 -24.33
C PRO A 37 -3.47 -10.75 -24.25
N LEU A 38 -2.99 -10.13 -23.18
CA LEU A 38 -1.57 -9.72 -22.97
C LEU A 38 -0.76 -10.75 -22.17
N THR A 39 -1.29 -11.93 -21.86
CA THR A 39 -0.66 -12.94 -20.98
C THR A 39 0.65 -13.52 -21.53
N ARG A 40 0.92 -13.37 -22.82
CA ARG A 40 2.17 -13.82 -23.45
C ARG A 40 3.29 -12.77 -23.45
N GLU A 41 3.03 -11.58 -22.97
CA GLU A 41 4.02 -10.50 -22.92
C GLU A 41 4.82 -10.58 -21.63
N LYS A 42 6.14 -10.32 -21.69
CA LYS A 42 7.04 -10.30 -20.51
C LYS A 42 6.56 -9.36 -19.42
N VAL A 43 5.92 -8.25 -19.79
CA VAL A 43 5.36 -7.30 -18.83
C VAL A 43 4.24 -7.91 -17.99
N PHE A 44 3.50 -8.90 -18.53
CA PHE A 44 2.50 -9.64 -17.78
C PHE A 44 3.16 -10.59 -16.77
N GLU A 45 4.27 -11.22 -17.10
CA GLU A 45 5.03 -12.07 -16.18
C GLU A 45 5.46 -11.28 -14.94
N SER A 46 5.95 -10.04 -15.13
CA SER A 46 6.30 -9.14 -14.03
C SER A 46 5.09 -8.81 -13.15
N TYR A 47 3.94 -8.42 -13.74
CA TYR A 47 2.71 -8.20 -12.98
C TYR A 47 2.25 -9.45 -12.23
N TYR A 48 2.34 -10.62 -12.87
CA TYR A 48 1.86 -11.88 -12.31
C TYR A 48 2.57 -12.25 -11.00
N THR A 49 3.83 -11.87 -10.83
CA THR A 49 4.57 -12.11 -9.58
C THR A 49 3.90 -11.44 -8.36
N TYR A 50 3.28 -10.27 -8.54
CA TYR A 50 2.54 -9.59 -7.48
C TYR A 50 1.12 -10.14 -7.32
N LEU A 51 0.54 -10.66 -8.39
CA LEU A 51 -0.80 -11.24 -8.34
C LEU A 51 -0.86 -12.50 -7.49
N ILE A 52 0.17 -13.33 -7.51
CA ILE A 52 0.22 -14.59 -6.74
C ILE A 52 0.61 -14.40 -5.27
N VAL A 53 1.05 -13.21 -4.86
CA VAL A 53 1.36 -12.92 -3.46
C VAL A 53 0.10 -13.05 -2.60
N ASP A 54 0.18 -13.81 -1.52
CA ASP A 54 -0.95 -14.00 -0.60
C ASP A 54 -0.91 -12.96 0.52
N GLU A 55 -1.79 -11.97 0.42
CA GLU A 55 -1.97 -10.88 1.39
C GLU A 55 -3.42 -10.86 1.90
N PRO A 56 -3.79 -11.80 2.79
CA PRO A 56 -5.18 -12.00 3.19
C PRO A 56 -5.86 -10.74 3.72
N ALA A 57 -5.14 -9.90 4.46
CA ALA A 57 -5.69 -8.67 5.02
C ALA A 57 -6.14 -7.68 3.94
N VAL A 58 -5.37 -7.57 2.86
CA VAL A 58 -5.70 -6.70 1.72
C VAL A 58 -6.84 -7.31 0.90
N HIS A 59 -6.77 -8.61 0.64
CA HIS A 59 -7.78 -9.32 -0.15
C HIS A 59 -9.15 -9.31 0.53
N LEU A 60 -9.18 -9.40 1.87
CA LEU A 60 -10.41 -9.41 2.65
C LEU A 60 -10.84 -8.02 3.15
N MET A 61 -10.21 -6.96 2.66
CA MET A 61 -10.49 -5.58 3.06
C MET A 61 -11.99 -5.19 3.00
N PRO A 62 -12.77 -5.55 1.96
CA PRO A 62 -14.21 -5.28 1.96
C PRO A 62 -14.95 -5.88 3.14
N LEU A 63 -14.54 -7.05 3.63
CA LEU A 63 -15.13 -7.70 4.79
C LEU A 63 -14.81 -6.96 6.10
N HIS A 64 -13.59 -6.46 6.21
CA HIS A 64 -13.16 -5.74 7.41
C HIS A 64 -13.89 -4.41 7.57
N PHE A 65 -14.23 -3.75 6.46
CA PHE A 65 -14.94 -2.48 6.44
C PHE A 65 -16.45 -2.60 6.19
N LEU A 66 -16.98 -3.82 6.10
CA LEU A 66 -18.41 -4.05 6.00
C LEU A 66 -19.08 -3.75 7.38
N PRO A 67 -20.02 -2.78 7.47
CA PRO A 67 -20.75 -2.54 8.70
C PRO A 67 -21.52 -3.80 9.13
N GLN A 68 -21.49 -4.12 10.43
CA GLN A 68 -22.12 -5.34 10.92
C GLN A 68 -23.63 -5.40 10.62
N ALA A 69 -24.31 -4.24 10.68
CA ALA A 69 -25.73 -4.14 10.37
C ALA A 69 -26.06 -4.47 8.91
N SER A 70 -25.12 -4.30 7.98
CA SER A 70 -25.33 -4.50 6.54
C SER A 70 -24.82 -5.87 6.04
N ARG A 71 -24.33 -6.73 6.92
CA ARG A 71 -23.75 -8.04 6.51
C ARG A 71 -24.74 -8.96 5.82
N GLU A 72 -26.01 -8.93 6.24
CA GLU A 72 -27.07 -9.75 5.66
C GLU A 72 -27.59 -9.16 4.34
N GLU A 73 -27.44 -7.86 4.13
CA GLU A 73 -27.93 -7.14 2.95
C GLU A 73 -26.96 -7.29 1.76
N VAL A 74 -25.65 -7.38 2.05
CA VAL A 74 -24.61 -7.52 1.02
C VAL A 74 -24.35 -8.99 0.78
N GLY A 75 -24.82 -9.51 -0.36
CA GLY A 75 -24.62 -10.91 -0.74
C GLY A 75 -23.13 -11.26 -0.91
N GLU A 76 -22.80 -12.53 -0.60
CA GLU A 76 -21.41 -13.05 -0.72
C GLU A 76 -20.83 -12.85 -2.13
N GLY A 77 -21.65 -12.92 -3.18
CA GLY A 77 -21.22 -12.67 -4.56
C GLY A 77 -20.68 -11.27 -4.76
N ALA A 78 -21.34 -10.26 -4.19
CA ALA A 78 -20.90 -8.86 -4.25
C ALA A 78 -19.57 -8.67 -3.50
N LEU A 79 -19.47 -9.19 -2.27
CA LEU A 79 -18.23 -9.12 -1.48
C LEU A 79 -17.05 -9.81 -2.18
N ARG A 80 -17.30 -10.94 -2.84
CA ARG A 80 -16.29 -11.65 -3.61
C ARG A 80 -15.81 -10.81 -4.81
N GLU A 81 -16.71 -10.19 -5.59
CA GLU A 81 -16.32 -9.32 -6.71
C GLU A 81 -15.49 -8.13 -6.22
N LEU A 82 -15.87 -7.49 -5.11
CA LEU A 82 -15.10 -6.41 -4.50
C LEU A 82 -13.71 -6.88 -4.01
N ALA A 83 -13.63 -8.04 -3.41
CA ALA A 83 -12.37 -8.62 -2.94
C ALA A 83 -11.43 -8.98 -4.10
N VAL A 84 -11.96 -9.55 -5.18
CA VAL A 84 -11.21 -9.84 -6.42
C VAL A 84 -10.71 -8.55 -7.07
N ALA A 85 -11.57 -7.53 -7.17
CA ALA A 85 -11.17 -6.22 -7.68
C ALA A 85 -10.04 -5.60 -6.83
N GLY A 86 -10.15 -5.69 -5.51
CA GLY A 86 -9.13 -5.19 -4.58
C GLY A 86 -7.79 -5.91 -4.71
N LYS A 87 -7.81 -7.24 -4.93
CA LYS A 87 -6.58 -8.00 -5.18
C LYS A 87 -5.90 -7.61 -6.49
N LEU A 88 -6.67 -7.47 -7.56
CA LEU A 88 -6.16 -7.02 -8.85
C LEU A 88 -5.56 -5.60 -8.75
N GLU A 89 -6.23 -4.70 -8.03
CA GLU A 89 -5.77 -3.33 -7.80
C GLU A 89 -4.48 -3.29 -6.97
N TYR A 90 -4.40 -4.08 -5.91
CA TYR A 90 -3.20 -4.21 -5.10
C TYR A 90 -1.99 -4.70 -5.92
N ALA A 91 -2.18 -5.77 -6.69
CA ALA A 91 -1.13 -6.31 -7.55
C ALA A 91 -0.69 -5.29 -8.60
N ARG A 92 -1.65 -4.57 -9.20
CA ARG A 92 -1.37 -3.51 -10.17
C ARG A 92 -0.58 -2.35 -9.53
N ASN A 93 -0.95 -1.92 -8.33
CA ASN A 93 -0.26 -0.86 -7.61
C ASN A 93 1.19 -1.24 -7.33
N ARG A 94 1.42 -2.43 -6.76
CA ARG A 94 2.76 -2.95 -6.47
C ARG A 94 3.61 -3.10 -7.74
N TRP A 95 3.04 -3.61 -8.81
CA TRP A 95 3.73 -3.75 -10.08
C TRP A 95 4.16 -2.39 -10.68
N LEU A 96 3.31 -1.36 -10.60
CA LEU A 96 3.65 -0.03 -11.08
C LEU A 96 4.73 0.63 -10.24
N ASP A 97 4.70 0.47 -8.92
CA ASP A 97 5.73 0.94 -8.01
C ASP A 97 7.09 0.33 -8.38
N GLU A 98 7.16 -0.99 -8.52
CA GLU A 98 8.38 -1.71 -8.89
C GLU A 98 8.94 -1.26 -10.25
N MET A 99 8.05 -1.00 -11.22
CA MET A 99 8.48 -0.49 -12.52
C MET A 99 9.15 0.88 -12.45
N VAL A 100 8.74 1.73 -11.53
CA VAL A 100 9.34 3.05 -11.31
C VAL A 100 10.67 2.91 -10.58
N ASP A 101 10.70 2.11 -9.52
CA ASP A 101 11.87 1.93 -8.66
C ASP A 101 13.07 1.31 -9.42
N HIS A 102 12.81 0.43 -10.40
CA HIS A 102 13.85 -0.23 -11.19
C HIS A 102 14.07 0.38 -12.59
N SER A 103 13.42 1.48 -12.93
CA SER A 103 13.48 2.09 -14.26
C SER A 103 14.73 2.91 -14.53
N GLY A 104 15.92 2.38 -14.22
CA GLY A 104 17.19 2.93 -14.72
C GLY A 104 17.28 3.01 -16.26
N SER A 105 16.39 2.30 -16.96
CA SER A 105 16.12 2.42 -18.39
C SER A 105 14.61 2.30 -18.57
N ALA A 106 13.95 3.39 -18.96
CA ALA A 106 12.51 3.36 -19.24
C ALA A 106 12.17 2.15 -20.11
N PRO A 107 11.40 1.15 -19.61
CA PRO A 107 10.94 0.07 -20.47
C PRO A 107 10.15 0.72 -21.61
N SER A 108 10.15 0.07 -22.79
CA SER A 108 9.28 0.54 -23.88
C SER A 108 7.89 0.72 -23.29
N LEU A 109 7.47 1.96 -23.09
CA LEU A 109 6.24 2.35 -22.37
C LEU A 109 4.99 1.69 -22.92
N SER A 110 5.03 1.28 -24.20
CA SER A 110 3.87 0.74 -24.90
C SER A 110 3.28 -0.55 -24.30
N PRO A 111 4.02 -1.63 -23.98
CA PRO A 111 3.43 -2.84 -23.41
C PRO A 111 2.90 -2.62 -21.99
N ALA A 112 3.63 -1.86 -21.17
CA ALA A 112 3.25 -1.56 -19.80
C ALA A 112 1.98 -0.70 -19.74
N HIS A 113 1.87 0.32 -20.59
CA HIS A 113 0.64 1.11 -20.69
C HIS A 113 -0.57 0.26 -21.11
N ARG A 114 -0.41 -0.60 -22.13
CA ARG A 114 -1.51 -1.48 -22.56
C ARG A 114 -1.96 -2.43 -21.46
N LEU A 115 -1.02 -3.00 -20.71
CA LEU A 115 -1.35 -3.87 -19.57
C LEU A 115 -2.06 -3.08 -18.47
N ASN A 116 -1.55 -1.90 -18.11
CA ASN A 116 -2.18 -1.03 -17.11
C ASN A 116 -3.61 -0.69 -17.49
N ASP A 117 -3.85 -0.29 -18.74
CA ASP A 117 -5.20 0.05 -19.22
C ASP A 117 -6.13 -1.18 -19.19
N ALA A 118 -5.64 -2.34 -19.64
CA ALA A 118 -6.40 -3.58 -19.61
C ALA A 118 -6.77 -3.99 -18.17
N LEU A 119 -5.83 -3.83 -17.22
CA LEU A 119 -6.09 -4.08 -15.79
C LEU A 119 -7.11 -3.10 -15.22
N ILE A 120 -7.01 -1.81 -15.50
CA ILE A 120 -8.01 -0.82 -15.07
C ILE A 120 -9.40 -1.19 -15.61
N MET A 121 -9.51 -1.58 -16.87
CA MET A 121 -10.79 -2.01 -17.46
C MET A 121 -11.33 -3.26 -16.77
N LEU A 122 -10.48 -4.25 -16.51
CA LEU A 122 -10.85 -5.48 -15.81
C LEU A 122 -11.35 -5.16 -14.39
N ILE A 123 -10.62 -4.36 -13.63
CA ILE A 123 -10.96 -3.93 -12.26
C ILE A 123 -12.29 -3.17 -12.27
N ASN A 124 -12.44 -2.19 -13.14
CA ASN A 124 -13.67 -1.41 -13.28
C ASN A 124 -14.87 -2.30 -13.62
N SER A 125 -14.68 -3.32 -14.48
CA SER A 125 -15.75 -4.26 -14.81
C SER A 125 -16.23 -5.07 -13.60
N ARG A 126 -15.33 -5.38 -12.64
CA ARG A 126 -15.68 -6.06 -11.40
C ARG A 126 -16.51 -5.17 -10.48
N TYR A 127 -16.08 -3.92 -10.29
CA TYR A 127 -16.87 -2.95 -9.51
C TYR A 127 -18.25 -2.70 -10.14
N ALA A 128 -18.32 -2.59 -11.47
CA ALA A 128 -19.59 -2.34 -12.20
C ALA A 128 -20.59 -3.50 -12.12
N ARG A 129 -20.16 -4.72 -11.76
CA ARG A 129 -21.09 -5.85 -11.50
C ARG A 129 -21.83 -5.73 -10.20
N VAL A 130 -21.30 -4.92 -9.28
CA VAL A 130 -21.78 -4.82 -7.89
C VAL A 130 -22.42 -3.47 -7.62
N LEU A 131 -21.83 -2.41 -8.15
CA LEU A 131 -22.28 -1.04 -7.93
C LEU A 131 -23.21 -0.59 -9.04
N ASP A 132 -24.34 -0.04 -8.67
CA ASP A 132 -25.32 0.53 -9.59
C ASP A 132 -25.80 1.92 -9.14
N GLY A 133 -26.61 2.58 -9.97
CA GLY A 133 -27.29 3.83 -9.65
C GLY A 133 -26.41 4.86 -8.94
N ALA A 134 -26.83 5.29 -7.76
CA ALA A 134 -26.15 6.33 -6.99
C ALA A 134 -24.78 5.88 -6.45
N ALA A 135 -24.63 4.60 -6.09
CA ALA A 135 -23.36 4.05 -5.61
C ALA A 135 -22.31 4.10 -6.72
N ALA A 136 -22.63 3.66 -7.92
CA ALA A 136 -21.74 3.73 -9.10
C ALA A 136 -21.39 5.18 -9.47
N ALA A 137 -22.39 6.08 -9.49
CA ALA A 137 -22.20 7.50 -9.80
C ALA A 137 -21.25 8.20 -8.81
N SER A 138 -21.27 7.79 -7.54
CA SER A 138 -20.38 8.31 -6.50
C SER A 138 -19.01 7.65 -6.52
N PHE A 139 -18.90 6.38 -6.86
CA PHE A 139 -17.69 5.58 -6.78
C PHE A 139 -16.70 5.84 -7.92
N PHE A 140 -17.14 5.75 -9.18
CA PHE A 140 -16.22 5.79 -10.33
C PHE A 140 -15.45 7.11 -10.48
N PRO A 141 -16.02 8.31 -10.20
CA PRO A 141 -15.23 9.54 -10.17
C PRO A 141 -14.14 9.52 -9.10
N VAL A 142 -14.44 8.95 -7.92
CA VAL A 142 -13.46 8.81 -6.84
C VAL A 142 -12.33 7.86 -7.26
N LEU A 143 -12.66 6.69 -7.81
CA LEU A 143 -11.69 5.71 -8.28
C LEU A 143 -10.78 6.30 -9.37
N SER A 144 -11.36 6.99 -10.36
CA SER A 144 -10.60 7.68 -11.40
C SER A 144 -9.63 8.72 -10.82
N GLY A 145 -10.09 9.50 -9.83
CA GLY A 145 -9.25 10.45 -9.10
C GLY A 145 -8.12 9.79 -8.30
N LEU A 146 -8.35 8.60 -7.74
CA LEU A 146 -7.33 7.82 -7.04
C LEU A 146 -6.25 7.33 -8.02
N HIS A 147 -6.64 6.78 -9.18
CA HIS A 147 -5.70 6.36 -10.21
C HIS A 147 -4.88 7.52 -10.77
N ALA A 148 -5.51 8.67 -11.03
CA ALA A 148 -4.80 9.85 -11.54
C ALA A 148 -3.75 10.36 -10.54
N ARG A 149 -4.10 10.45 -9.26
CA ARG A 149 -3.16 10.87 -8.21
C ARG A 149 -2.04 9.88 -8.02
N HIS A 150 -2.34 8.57 -8.04
CA HIS A 150 -1.32 7.53 -7.97
C HIS A 150 -0.33 7.66 -9.15
N GLY A 151 -0.81 7.81 -10.39
CA GLY A 151 0.06 8.04 -11.54
C GLY A 151 0.95 9.29 -11.39
N LEU A 152 0.43 10.36 -10.78
CA LEU A 152 1.22 11.55 -10.48
C LEU A 152 2.28 11.29 -9.40
N SER A 153 1.95 10.52 -8.36
CA SER A 153 2.93 10.18 -7.30
C SER A 153 4.11 9.37 -7.87
N LEU A 154 3.85 8.43 -8.76
CA LEU A 154 4.90 7.65 -9.44
C LEU A 154 5.85 8.54 -10.28
N ILE A 155 5.31 9.55 -10.98
CA ILE A 155 6.12 10.52 -11.74
C ILE A 155 7.00 11.34 -10.78
N LEU A 156 6.46 11.76 -9.65
CA LEU A 156 7.19 12.55 -8.65
C LEU A 156 8.29 11.71 -7.97
N ASP A 157 8.05 10.44 -7.71
CA ASP A 157 9.06 9.52 -7.15
C ASP A 157 10.25 9.39 -8.10
N GLY A 158 10.03 9.15 -9.38
CA GLY A 158 11.09 9.10 -10.38
C GLY A 158 11.85 10.43 -10.56
N ALA A 159 11.24 11.56 -10.25
CA ALA A 159 11.85 12.89 -10.39
C ALA A 159 12.64 13.33 -9.14
N ARG A 160 12.31 12.84 -7.94
CA ARG A 160 12.83 13.33 -6.67
C ARG A 160 14.34 13.20 -6.49
N PHE A 161 14.96 12.20 -7.03
CA PHE A 161 16.40 11.97 -6.89
C PHE A 161 17.27 12.56 -8.01
N GLY A 162 16.71 13.44 -8.82
CA GLY A 162 17.38 14.00 -10.02
C GLY A 162 18.31 15.20 -9.80
N GLY A 163 18.60 15.62 -8.55
CA GLY A 163 19.58 16.70 -8.30
C GLY A 163 19.28 17.66 -7.15
N PHE A 164 18.03 17.84 -6.76
CA PHE A 164 17.66 18.66 -5.59
C PHE A 164 16.83 17.82 -4.63
N ILE A 165 17.29 17.66 -3.39
CA ILE A 165 16.58 17.00 -2.31
C ILE A 165 16.00 18.07 -1.40
N PRO A 166 14.73 18.48 -1.57
CA PRO A 166 14.11 19.37 -0.61
C PRO A 166 13.96 18.65 0.72
N PRO A 167 14.02 19.36 1.86
CA PRO A 167 13.64 18.79 3.13
C PRO A 167 12.24 18.17 3.02
N ILE A 168 12.11 16.89 3.34
CA ILE A 168 10.81 16.21 3.33
C ILE A 168 10.23 16.31 4.72
N THR A 169 9.18 17.12 4.90
CA THR A 169 8.45 17.13 6.16
C THR A 169 7.66 15.82 6.31
N LEU A 170 7.41 15.43 7.55
CA LEU A 170 6.55 14.27 7.84
C LEU A 170 5.16 14.42 7.20
N GLU A 171 4.61 15.63 7.16
CA GLU A 171 3.29 15.92 6.59
C GLU A 171 3.29 15.74 5.07
N ASP A 172 4.29 16.31 4.37
CA ASP A 172 4.42 16.16 2.91
C ASP A 172 4.60 14.70 2.51
N TYR A 173 5.43 13.97 3.26
CA TYR A 173 5.64 12.56 3.01
C TYR A 173 4.37 11.73 3.27
N ALA A 174 3.67 12.01 4.36
CA ALA A 174 2.42 11.35 4.69
C ALA A 174 1.35 11.59 3.61
N GLU A 175 1.24 12.80 3.05
CA GLU A 175 0.31 13.08 1.97
C GLU A 175 0.70 12.36 0.67
N HIS A 176 1.99 12.31 0.37
CA HIS A 176 2.51 11.55 -0.76
C HIS A 176 2.20 10.06 -0.63
N ALA A 177 2.48 9.45 0.52
CA ALA A 177 2.18 8.04 0.78
C ALA A 177 0.68 7.72 0.71
N ARG A 178 -0.20 8.62 1.22
CA ARG A 178 -1.65 8.48 1.05
C ARG A 178 -2.07 8.45 -0.42
N THR A 179 -1.41 9.25 -1.24
CA THR A 179 -1.68 9.34 -2.68
C THR A 179 -1.21 8.08 -3.40
N ARG A 180 -0.01 7.60 -3.08
CA ARG A 180 0.60 6.38 -3.63
C ARG A 180 -0.26 5.13 -3.38
N HIS A 181 -0.77 4.98 -2.17
CA HIS A 181 -1.61 3.84 -1.81
C HIS A 181 -3.11 4.03 -2.11
N GLY A 182 -3.50 5.19 -2.63
CA GLY A 182 -4.90 5.57 -2.83
C GLY A 182 -5.77 4.52 -3.52
N PRO A 183 -5.38 3.94 -4.67
CA PRO A 183 -6.19 2.96 -5.40
C PRO A 183 -6.51 1.70 -4.59
N VAL A 184 -5.61 1.22 -3.75
CA VAL A 184 -5.81 0.03 -2.90
C VAL A 184 -6.97 0.20 -1.90
N ARG A 185 -7.39 1.44 -1.63
CA ARG A 185 -8.56 1.75 -0.79
C ARG A 185 -9.90 1.50 -1.51
N ALA A 186 -9.92 1.44 -2.83
CA ALA A 186 -11.17 1.38 -3.59
C ALA A 186 -12.18 0.34 -3.11
N PRO A 187 -11.79 -0.90 -2.70
CA PRO A 187 -12.74 -1.88 -2.16
C PRO A 187 -13.45 -1.42 -0.88
N VAL A 188 -12.77 -0.60 -0.06
CA VAL A 188 -13.35 -0.01 1.17
C VAL A 188 -14.42 1.00 0.80
N ASP A 189 -14.10 1.92 -0.12
CA ASP A 189 -15.07 2.91 -0.59
C ASP A 189 -16.28 2.22 -1.26
N ALA A 190 -16.02 1.18 -2.07
CA ALA A 190 -17.07 0.45 -2.77
C ALA A 190 -18.07 -0.25 -1.82
N VAL A 191 -17.57 -1.00 -0.82
CA VAL A 191 -18.46 -1.69 0.12
C VAL A 191 -19.28 -0.73 0.95
N LEU A 192 -18.73 0.41 1.33
CA LEU A 192 -19.43 1.42 2.11
C LEU A 192 -20.49 2.16 1.29
N LEU A 193 -20.21 2.47 0.04
CA LEU A 193 -21.21 3.07 -0.88
C LEU A 193 -22.32 2.07 -1.20
N LEU A 194 -22.00 0.81 -1.41
CA LEU A 194 -22.99 -0.26 -1.63
C LEU A 194 -23.95 -0.40 -0.45
N THR A 195 -23.47 -0.20 0.77
CA THR A 195 -24.30 -0.28 1.99
C THR A 195 -25.00 1.02 2.35
N GLY A 196 -24.91 2.07 1.54
CA GLY A 196 -25.47 3.37 1.84
C GLY A 196 -24.89 4.03 3.10
N ALA A 197 -23.63 3.75 3.38
CA ALA A 197 -22.95 4.28 4.57
C ALA A 197 -22.99 5.82 4.60
N SER A 198 -23.17 6.38 5.80
CA SER A 198 -23.15 7.83 5.98
C SER A 198 -21.76 8.43 5.67
N ASP A 199 -21.74 9.71 5.30
CA ASP A 199 -20.48 10.43 5.06
C ASP A 199 -19.53 10.39 6.27
N SER A 200 -20.06 10.37 7.48
CA SER A 200 -19.25 10.26 8.69
C SER A 200 -18.57 8.90 8.80
N LEU A 201 -19.27 7.83 8.42
CA LEU A 201 -18.72 6.47 8.40
C LEU A 201 -17.69 6.31 7.30
N LEU A 202 -17.95 6.84 6.10
CA LEU A 202 -17.01 6.90 4.98
C LEU A 202 -15.71 7.63 5.37
N ARG A 203 -15.82 8.82 5.96
CA ARG A 203 -14.64 9.57 6.43
C ARG A 203 -13.85 8.78 7.46
N ARG A 204 -14.51 8.14 8.42
CA ARG A 204 -13.84 7.34 9.46
C ARG A 204 -13.11 6.14 8.86
N ALA A 205 -13.73 5.40 7.94
CA ALA A 205 -13.10 4.28 7.25
C ALA A 205 -11.86 4.72 6.47
N ARG A 206 -11.99 5.80 5.69
CA ARG A 206 -10.89 6.38 4.92
C ARG A 206 -9.74 6.81 5.82
N SER A 207 -10.04 7.47 6.94
CA SER A 207 -9.01 7.89 7.89
C SER A 207 -8.32 6.69 8.54
N SER A 208 -9.06 5.66 8.95
CA SER A 208 -8.48 4.44 9.49
C SER A 208 -7.59 3.75 8.45
N TRP A 209 -8.09 3.58 7.23
CA TRP A 209 -7.34 2.97 6.14
C TRP A 209 -6.06 3.77 5.80
N HIS A 210 -6.14 5.10 5.70
CA HIS A 210 -4.98 5.96 5.42
C HIS A 210 -3.90 5.83 6.49
N ASN A 211 -4.28 5.79 7.77
CA ASN A 211 -3.32 5.59 8.84
C ASN A 211 -2.67 4.20 8.76
N TRP A 212 -3.43 3.16 8.40
CA TRP A 212 -2.84 1.85 8.17
C TRP A 212 -1.83 1.87 7.01
N ALA A 213 -2.18 2.47 5.87
CA ALA A 213 -1.29 2.59 4.72
C ALA A 213 0.01 3.35 5.05
N LEU A 214 -0.09 4.44 5.83
CA LEU A 214 1.08 5.16 6.36
C LEU A 214 1.93 4.26 7.26
N GLY A 215 1.31 3.51 8.16
CA GLY A 215 2.02 2.56 8.99
C GLY A 215 2.80 1.52 8.18
N VAL A 216 2.21 1.01 7.09
CA VAL A 216 2.89 0.09 6.16
C VAL A 216 4.05 0.78 5.47
N GLN A 217 3.86 2.00 4.94
CA GLN A 217 4.90 2.73 4.23
C GLN A 217 6.11 3.01 5.13
N PHE A 218 5.90 3.55 6.34
CA PHE A 218 7.00 3.82 7.27
C PHE A 218 7.69 2.55 7.78
N TYR A 219 6.96 1.43 7.83
CA TYR A 219 7.54 0.14 8.15
C TYR A 219 8.46 -0.36 7.02
N ASP A 220 8.00 -0.26 5.77
CA ASP A 220 8.80 -0.65 4.59
C ASP A 220 10.02 0.26 4.44
N ASP A 221 9.88 1.60 4.58
CA ASP A 221 11.00 2.55 4.57
C ASP A 221 12.09 2.24 5.60
N ALA A 222 11.69 1.76 6.79
CA ALA A 222 12.63 1.38 7.82
C ALA A 222 13.41 0.10 7.50
N LEU A 223 12.78 -0.81 6.74
CA LEU A 223 13.43 -2.08 6.33
C LEU A 223 14.32 -1.92 5.11
N ASP A 224 13.91 -1.04 4.21
CA ASP A 224 14.48 -0.95 2.87
C ASP A 224 15.39 0.29 2.71
N VAL A 225 15.76 0.97 3.83
CA VAL A 225 16.52 2.24 3.82
C VAL A 225 17.83 2.18 3.04
N GLU A 226 18.53 1.05 3.08
CA GLU A 226 19.78 0.81 2.32
C GLU A 226 19.48 0.64 0.83
N GLU A 227 18.49 -0.18 0.51
CA GLU A 227 18.03 -0.43 -0.86
C GLU A 227 17.45 0.83 -1.49
N ASP A 228 16.61 1.55 -0.77
CA ASP A 228 16.01 2.82 -1.21
C ASP A 228 17.10 3.85 -1.52
N PHE A 229 18.13 3.96 -0.66
CA PHE A 229 19.25 4.84 -0.93
C PHE A 229 20.04 4.41 -2.17
N ALA A 230 20.34 3.11 -2.32
CA ALA A 230 21.06 2.58 -3.47
C ALA A 230 20.28 2.79 -4.79
N ASN A 231 18.96 2.63 -4.75
CA ASN A 231 18.05 2.82 -5.88
C ASN A 231 17.67 4.30 -6.09
N ARG A 232 18.17 5.21 -5.27
CA ARG A 232 17.84 6.64 -5.29
C ARG A 232 16.36 6.93 -5.03
N ASN A 233 15.69 6.11 -4.26
CA ASN A 233 14.34 6.36 -3.79
C ASN A 233 14.38 7.29 -2.58
N LEU A 234 13.79 8.48 -2.70
CA LEU A 234 13.75 9.43 -1.62
C LEU A 234 12.55 9.15 -0.70
N THR A 235 12.73 8.19 0.20
CA THR A 235 11.78 7.94 1.29
C THR A 235 12.03 8.90 2.47
N TRP A 236 11.11 8.91 3.44
CA TRP A 236 11.28 9.72 4.64
C TRP A 236 12.56 9.32 5.41
N ALA A 237 12.81 8.02 5.54
CA ALA A 237 13.99 7.50 6.23
C ALA A 237 15.29 7.90 5.50
N VAL A 238 15.34 7.80 4.16
CA VAL A 238 16.47 8.24 3.35
C VAL A 238 16.69 9.75 3.52
N GLY A 239 15.62 10.55 3.43
CA GLY A 239 15.71 12.01 3.60
C GLY A 239 16.29 12.40 4.96
N CYS A 240 15.77 11.85 6.04
CA CYS A 240 16.28 12.10 7.40
C CYS A 240 17.74 11.65 7.57
N ALA A 241 18.12 10.49 7.02
CA ALA A 241 19.50 10.01 7.11
C ALA A 241 20.46 10.91 6.34
N LEU A 242 20.08 11.45 5.18
CA LEU A 242 20.89 12.37 4.39
C LEU A 242 21.22 13.67 5.12
N GLU A 243 20.34 14.17 6.01
CA GLU A 243 20.60 15.35 6.81
C GLU A 243 21.87 15.21 7.68
N TYR A 244 22.17 13.99 8.15
CA TYR A 244 23.37 13.74 8.95
C TYR A 244 24.69 13.73 8.16
N PHE A 245 24.62 13.73 6.83
CA PHE A 245 25.80 13.85 5.98
C PHE A 245 26.12 15.30 5.60
N HIS A 246 25.32 16.29 6.08
CA HIS A 246 25.50 17.70 5.79
C HIS A 246 25.70 17.99 4.28
N LEU A 247 24.96 17.26 3.45
CA LEU A 247 24.96 17.52 2.02
C LEU A 247 24.24 18.85 1.80
N PRO A 248 24.97 19.93 1.35
CA PRO A 248 24.32 21.21 1.15
C PRO A 248 23.23 21.05 0.09
N SER A 249 22.03 21.50 0.40
CA SER A 249 20.88 21.48 -0.51
C SER A 249 21.12 22.29 -1.80
N ASP A 250 22.16 23.13 -1.85
CA ASP A 250 22.36 24.18 -2.84
C ASP A 250 23.49 23.89 -3.82
N ASP A 251 24.23 22.80 -3.70
CA ASP A 251 25.33 22.46 -4.60
C ASP A 251 24.84 21.56 -5.75
N PRO A 252 24.78 22.10 -7.00
CA PRO A 252 24.32 21.32 -8.17
C PRO A 252 25.37 20.32 -8.67
N ALA A 253 26.56 20.26 -8.08
CA ALA A 253 27.54 19.25 -8.44
C ALA A 253 27.04 17.87 -7.98
N PRO A 254 27.22 16.78 -8.75
CA PRO A 254 26.97 15.44 -8.28
C PRO A 254 27.93 15.14 -7.13
N GLN A 255 27.49 15.52 -5.93
CA GLN A 255 28.26 15.28 -4.72
C GLN A 255 28.48 13.79 -4.60
N ARG A 256 29.62 13.43 -4.07
CA ARG A 256 29.95 12.04 -3.77
C ARG A 256 28.94 11.56 -2.73
N MET A 257 27.88 10.93 -3.22
CA MET A 257 26.95 10.21 -2.35
C MET A 257 27.78 9.28 -1.45
N PRO A 258 27.44 9.16 -0.17
CA PRO A 258 28.11 8.22 0.70
C PRO A 258 27.99 6.81 0.12
N ASP A 259 28.92 5.96 0.50
CA ASP A 259 28.83 4.52 0.25
C ASP A 259 27.55 3.99 0.93
N PRO A 260 26.76 3.10 0.28
CA PRO A 260 25.50 2.59 0.84
C PRO A 260 25.65 1.96 2.23
N ASP A 261 26.73 1.19 2.48
CA ASP A 261 26.96 0.57 3.79
C ASP A 261 27.17 1.64 4.86
N ARG A 262 27.98 2.67 4.58
CA ARG A 262 28.21 3.81 5.48
C ARG A 262 26.95 4.64 5.70
N PHE A 263 26.11 4.75 4.69
CA PHE A 263 24.82 5.42 4.80
C PHE A 263 23.92 4.67 5.76
N TYR A 264 23.79 3.35 5.59
CA TYR A 264 22.98 2.50 6.45
C TYR A 264 23.47 2.48 7.90
N GLU A 265 24.78 2.29 8.11
CA GLU A 265 25.40 2.37 9.45
C GLU A 265 25.05 3.70 10.15
N ARG A 266 25.10 4.83 9.40
CA ARG A 266 24.78 6.14 9.95
C ARG A 266 23.29 6.27 10.26
N ALA A 267 22.41 5.82 9.36
CA ALA A 267 20.97 5.83 9.59
C ALA A 267 20.58 5.02 10.85
N LEU A 268 21.26 3.90 11.09
CA LEU A 268 21.09 3.11 12.31
C LEU A 268 21.60 3.86 13.54
N ALA A 269 22.84 4.35 13.51
CA ALA A 269 23.49 5.01 14.63
C ALA A 269 22.75 6.27 15.10
N GLU A 270 22.20 7.06 14.15
CA GLU A 270 21.40 8.24 14.44
C GLU A 270 19.93 7.93 14.79
N GLY A 271 19.55 6.65 14.78
CA GLY A 271 18.22 6.20 15.18
C GLY A 271 17.11 6.45 14.18
N VAL A 272 17.43 6.79 12.91
CA VAL A 272 16.45 7.08 11.86
C VAL A 272 15.52 5.88 11.62
N VAL A 273 16.08 4.66 11.54
CA VAL A 273 15.31 3.42 11.39
C VAL A 273 14.33 3.22 12.55
N SER A 274 14.80 3.42 13.78
CA SER A 274 13.94 3.31 14.98
C SER A 274 12.85 4.38 15.01
N GLU A 275 13.10 5.56 14.47
CA GLU A 275 12.12 6.63 14.40
C GLU A 275 11.06 6.37 13.33
N ALA A 276 11.45 5.89 12.15
CA ALA A 276 10.50 5.43 11.14
C ALA A 276 9.57 4.34 11.69
N LEU A 277 10.11 3.36 12.43
CA LEU A 277 9.29 2.32 13.09
C LEU A 277 8.38 2.88 14.18
N ARG A 278 8.78 3.95 14.92
CA ARG A 278 7.88 4.64 15.86
C ARG A 278 6.73 5.34 15.17
N HIS A 279 6.97 5.96 14.03
CA HIS A 279 5.91 6.53 13.20
C HIS A 279 4.95 5.45 12.70
N ALA A 280 5.47 4.33 12.18
CA ALA A 280 4.65 3.20 11.76
C ALA A 280 3.75 2.69 12.89
N GLU A 281 4.33 2.48 14.10
CA GLU A 281 3.59 2.03 15.30
C GLU A 281 2.46 3.01 15.66
N SER A 282 2.74 4.33 15.61
CA SER A 282 1.75 5.38 15.90
C SER A 282 0.61 5.39 14.89
N PHE A 283 0.91 5.25 13.61
CA PHE A 283 -0.09 5.20 12.56
C PHE A 283 -0.97 3.95 12.66
N PHE A 284 -0.42 2.77 12.95
CA PHE A 284 -1.22 1.57 13.20
C PHE A 284 -2.13 1.71 14.42
N ALA A 285 -1.63 2.34 15.50
CA ALA A 285 -2.42 2.60 16.70
C ALA A 285 -3.60 3.54 16.41
N GLU A 286 -3.36 4.62 15.68
CA GLU A 286 -4.41 5.58 15.29
C GLU A 286 -5.43 4.93 14.35
N SER A 287 -4.98 4.12 13.40
CA SER A 287 -5.86 3.35 12.53
C SER A 287 -6.79 2.44 13.35
N ALA A 288 -6.24 1.69 14.31
CA ALA A 288 -7.02 0.82 15.21
C ALA A 288 -8.03 1.62 16.06
N ARG A 289 -7.63 2.78 16.57
CA ARG A 289 -8.50 3.67 17.35
C ARG A 289 -9.69 4.16 16.53
N LEU A 290 -9.45 4.58 15.29
CA LEU A 290 -10.49 5.05 14.37
C LEU A 290 -11.47 3.93 13.99
N ALA A 291 -10.97 2.69 13.83
CA ALA A 291 -11.78 1.54 13.46
C ALA A 291 -12.62 0.97 14.62
N ALA A 292 -12.18 1.13 15.86
CA ALA A 292 -12.63 0.33 17.02
C ALA A 292 -14.15 0.17 17.17
N SER A 293 -14.93 1.25 16.96
CA SER A 293 -16.38 1.21 17.14
C SER A 293 -17.17 0.83 15.89
N ALA A 294 -16.62 1.06 14.69
CA ALA A 294 -17.34 0.88 13.43
C ALA A 294 -16.89 -0.36 12.65
N PHE A 295 -15.62 -0.72 12.78
CA PHE A 295 -14.98 -1.80 12.01
C PHE A 295 -14.15 -2.71 12.94
N PRO A 296 -14.76 -3.34 13.94
CA PRO A 296 -14.04 -4.09 14.97
C PRO A 296 -13.22 -5.26 14.41
N SER A 297 -13.62 -5.85 13.28
CA SER A 297 -12.88 -6.92 12.60
C SER A 297 -11.56 -6.46 11.97
N TRP A 298 -11.36 -5.16 11.78
CA TRP A 298 -10.11 -4.58 11.27
C TRP A 298 -9.05 -4.37 12.37
N VAL A 299 -9.50 -4.20 13.63
CA VAL A 299 -8.62 -3.87 14.77
C VAL A 299 -7.57 -4.95 15.11
N PRO A 300 -7.91 -6.26 15.15
CA PRO A 300 -6.93 -7.30 15.47
C PRO A 300 -5.75 -7.31 14.49
N PHE A 301 -6.01 -7.12 13.20
CA PHE A 301 -4.96 -7.04 12.18
C PHE A 301 -4.01 -5.87 12.44
N GLN A 302 -4.54 -4.69 12.71
CA GLN A 302 -3.73 -3.50 13.00
C GLN A 302 -2.90 -3.64 14.28
N ARG A 303 -3.47 -4.27 15.31
CA ARG A 303 -2.73 -4.59 16.53
C ARG A 303 -1.58 -5.58 16.27
N ALA A 304 -1.76 -6.53 15.37
CA ALA A 304 -0.71 -7.45 14.97
C ALA A 304 0.42 -6.70 14.25
N CYS A 305 0.11 -5.82 13.29
CA CYS A 305 1.09 -4.95 12.63
C CYS A 305 1.86 -4.10 13.65
N MET A 306 1.15 -3.41 14.53
CA MET A 306 1.75 -2.60 15.59
C MET A 306 2.69 -3.42 16.49
N GLY A 307 2.27 -4.62 16.92
CA GLY A 307 3.09 -5.50 17.75
C GLY A 307 4.34 -6.01 17.02
N GLN A 308 4.26 -6.29 15.73
CA GLN A 308 5.42 -6.67 14.91
C GLN A 308 6.39 -5.50 14.76
N THR A 309 5.89 -4.32 14.45
CA THR A 309 6.68 -3.10 14.29
C THR A 309 7.43 -2.76 15.57
N ARG A 310 6.75 -2.85 16.73
CA ARG A 310 7.37 -2.63 18.06
C ARG A 310 8.51 -3.59 18.32
N ARG A 311 8.33 -4.90 18.10
CA ARG A 311 9.39 -5.89 18.29
C ARG A 311 10.60 -5.60 17.42
N LEU A 312 10.37 -5.28 16.16
CA LEU A 312 11.44 -4.94 15.22
C LEU A 312 12.21 -3.70 15.68
N ARG A 313 11.52 -2.65 16.11
CA ARG A 313 12.14 -1.44 16.65
C ARG A 313 13.00 -1.74 17.89
N GLU A 314 12.47 -2.52 18.83
CA GLU A 314 13.22 -2.92 20.03
C GLU A 314 14.48 -3.73 19.69
N ASP A 315 14.44 -4.54 18.63
CA ASP A 315 15.60 -5.31 18.18
C ASP A 315 16.67 -4.40 17.55
N TYR A 316 16.28 -3.41 16.75
CA TYR A 316 17.20 -2.39 16.25
C TYR A 316 17.80 -1.53 17.38
N GLU A 317 17.01 -1.10 18.35
CA GLU A 317 17.50 -0.32 19.49
C GLU A 317 18.51 -1.11 20.37
N LYS A 318 18.35 -2.43 20.47
CA LYS A 318 19.35 -3.31 21.14
C LYS A 318 20.63 -3.42 20.34
N LEU A 319 20.51 -3.57 19.02
CA LEU A 319 21.65 -3.70 18.11
C LEU A 319 22.55 -2.45 18.18
N VAL A 320 21.95 -1.27 18.15
CA VAL A 320 22.67 0.01 18.26
C VAL A 320 23.32 0.21 19.63
N LYS A 321 22.69 -0.25 20.73
CA LYS A 321 23.24 -0.14 22.10
C LYS A 321 24.34 -1.16 22.38
N GLY A 322 24.42 -2.25 21.64
CA GLY A 322 25.41 -3.30 21.80
C GLY A 322 26.64 -3.15 20.90
N ALA A 323 26.59 -2.22 19.95
CA ALA A 323 27.70 -1.84 19.07
C ALA A 323 28.48 -0.67 19.66
#